data_3f2b7d939de3d7403dd904163fd9e2c2
#
_entry.id   3f2b7d939de3d7403dd904163fd9e2c2
#
_cell.length_a   1.000
_cell.length_b   1.000
_cell.length_c   1.000
_cell.angle_alpha   90.00
_cell.angle_beta   90.00
_cell.angle_gamma   90.00
#
_symmetry.space_group_name_H-M   'P 1'
#
loop_
_entity.id
_entity.type
_entity.pdbx_description
1 polymer ?
#
loop_
_entity_poly.entity_id
_entity_poly.type
_entity_poly.pdbx_seq_one_letter_code
_entity_poly.pdbx_strand_id
1 'polypeptide(L)'
;MPKVALVETKRSKTNFSKEFDGLDFDQYQLCSDPNIKKVLKRDCDIDMNPDDYEWVILVGSDAMKYYTKLSSVTEYSGKRVEEKFLPIINPAMLAFKPEAKKVWESGKQSILEYINDEKEDVVIDSSIAFGIQDTEEANEFIRAAIAEECGYVALDSETTGLYPRDGYMLGISLAYNNKFGAYIDTDCFDDETERLLQELFDKKAVVFHNAKFDMAFFEYHFHFRFPQFEDTMLLH
;
A
#
# COMPACT_ATOMS: atom_id res chain seq x y z
N MET A 1 26.77 11.86 -5.08
CA MET A 1 25.44 11.49 -5.60
C MET A 1 25.29 10.00 -5.39
N PRO A 2 24.11 9.51 -5.01
CA PRO A 2 23.87 8.10 -4.83
C PRO A 2 24.09 7.35 -6.17
N LYS A 3 24.57 6.11 -6.10
CA LYS A 3 24.75 5.28 -7.28
C LYS A 3 23.42 4.67 -7.67
N VAL A 4 22.90 4.99 -8.85
CA VAL A 4 21.58 4.61 -9.33
C VAL A 4 21.66 3.68 -10.53
N ALA A 5 20.85 2.60 -10.54
CA ALA A 5 20.61 1.81 -11.74
C ALA A 5 19.18 2.02 -12.25
N LEU A 6 19.00 2.01 -13.56
CA LEU A 6 17.71 1.94 -14.22
C LEU A 6 17.60 0.66 -15.03
N VAL A 7 16.59 -0.17 -14.73
CA VAL A 7 16.37 -1.44 -15.39
C VAL A 7 15.05 -1.41 -16.17
N GLU A 8 15.13 -1.63 -17.46
CA GLU A 8 13.96 -1.80 -18.33
C GLU A 8 13.87 -3.26 -18.85
N THR A 9 12.70 -3.68 -19.29
CA THR A 9 12.50 -5.04 -19.83
C THR A 9 13.38 -5.29 -21.05
N LYS A 10 13.37 -4.36 -22.00
CA LYS A 10 14.22 -4.32 -23.19
C LYS A 10 14.39 -2.86 -23.61
N ARG A 11 15.39 -2.57 -24.42
CA ARG A 11 15.68 -1.20 -24.83
C ARG A 11 14.48 -0.53 -25.48
N SER A 12 13.95 0.48 -24.80
CA SER A 12 12.87 1.31 -25.30
C SER A 12 13.39 2.47 -26.15
N LYS A 13 12.47 3.18 -26.83
CA LYS A 13 12.79 4.43 -27.52
C LYS A 13 12.81 5.64 -26.55
N THR A 14 12.50 5.43 -25.30
CA THR A 14 12.43 6.49 -24.28
C THR A 14 13.85 6.94 -23.94
N ASN A 15 14.07 8.22 -23.95
CA ASN A 15 15.31 8.82 -23.46
C ASN A 15 15.17 9.10 -21.95
N PHE A 16 15.54 8.11 -21.13
CA PHE A 16 15.41 8.22 -19.67
C PHE A 16 16.31 9.31 -19.07
N SER A 17 17.46 9.63 -19.67
CA SER A 17 18.29 10.74 -19.19
C SER A 17 17.58 12.10 -19.35
N LYS A 18 16.67 12.22 -20.32
CA LYS A 18 15.82 13.40 -20.47
C LYS A 18 14.60 13.36 -19.53
N GLU A 19 14.07 12.16 -19.28
CA GLU A 19 12.90 11.99 -18.39
C GLU A 19 13.26 12.20 -16.91
N PHE A 20 14.48 11.77 -16.51
CA PHE A 20 15.05 11.97 -15.17
C PHE A 20 16.18 12.99 -15.23
N ASP A 21 15.84 14.22 -15.70
CA ASP A 21 16.82 15.30 -15.88
C ASP A 21 17.57 15.59 -14.57
N GLY A 22 18.91 15.66 -14.66
CA GLY A 22 19.79 15.88 -13.52
C GLY A 22 20.16 14.61 -12.74
N LEU A 23 19.60 13.43 -13.06
CA LEU A 23 19.97 12.17 -12.44
C LEU A 23 20.99 11.40 -13.30
N ASP A 24 22.10 11.01 -12.66
CA ASP A 24 23.08 10.10 -13.26
C ASP A 24 22.77 8.66 -12.88
N PHE A 25 22.69 7.76 -13.87
CA PHE A 25 22.36 6.35 -13.66
C PHE A 25 22.96 5.44 -14.72
N ASP A 26 23.26 4.21 -14.31
CA ASP A 26 23.62 3.13 -15.22
C ASP A 26 22.33 2.46 -15.75
N GLN A 27 22.22 2.31 -17.09
CA GLN A 27 21.03 1.75 -17.73
C GLN A 27 21.24 0.29 -18.12
N TYR A 28 20.33 -0.57 -17.69
CA TYR A 28 20.32 -2.01 -17.92
C TYR A 28 19.03 -2.47 -18.59
N GLN A 29 19.10 -3.67 -19.18
CA GLN A 29 17.96 -4.37 -19.77
C GLN A 29 17.88 -5.75 -19.20
N LEU A 30 16.67 -6.25 -18.90
CA LEU A 30 16.48 -7.62 -18.48
C LEU A 30 16.85 -8.61 -19.58
N CYS A 31 16.55 -8.25 -20.83
CA CYS A 31 16.78 -9.10 -21.99
C CYS A 31 17.41 -8.31 -23.12
N SER A 32 18.51 -8.81 -23.65
CA SER A 32 19.25 -8.21 -24.76
C SER A 32 18.60 -8.43 -26.12
N ASP A 33 17.71 -9.45 -26.27
CA ASP A 33 17.02 -9.73 -27.53
C ASP A 33 15.89 -8.70 -27.79
N PRO A 34 16.06 -7.81 -28.79
CA PRO A 34 15.04 -6.79 -29.08
C PRO A 34 13.74 -7.34 -29.68
N ASN A 35 13.77 -8.59 -30.21
CA ASN A 35 12.64 -9.19 -30.91
C ASN A 35 11.73 -10.01 -29.97
N ILE A 36 12.13 -10.23 -28.73
CA ILE A 36 11.33 -10.98 -27.78
C ILE A 36 10.00 -10.27 -27.53
N LYS A 37 8.88 -11.00 -27.70
CA LYS A 37 7.55 -10.44 -27.48
C LYS A 37 7.09 -10.51 -26.03
N LYS A 38 7.50 -11.57 -25.32
CA LYS A 38 7.19 -11.82 -23.93
C LYS A 38 8.45 -12.33 -23.24
N VAL A 39 8.94 -11.59 -22.27
CA VAL A 39 10.12 -11.95 -21.49
C VAL A 39 9.72 -12.96 -20.43
N LEU A 40 10.36 -14.12 -20.41
CA LEU A 40 10.28 -15.09 -19.33
C LEU A 40 11.58 -15.03 -18.52
N LYS A 41 11.56 -15.49 -17.28
CA LYS A 41 12.74 -15.47 -16.41
C LYS A 41 13.98 -16.11 -17.04
N ARG A 42 13.79 -17.17 -17.84
CA ARG A 42 14.87 -17.87 -18.58
C ARG A 42 15.48 -17.05 -19.74
N ASP A 43 14.79 -16.01 -20.19
CA ASP A 43 15.20 -15.17 -21.31
C ASP A 43 15.93 -13.92 -20.79
N CYS A 44 16.04 -13.77 -19.46
CA CYS A 44 16.76 -12.67 -18.83
C CYS A 44 18.25 -12.99 -18.78
N ASP A 45 19.03 -12.10 -19.38
CA ASP A 45 20.50 -12.18 -19.47
C ASP A 45 21.19 -10.94 -18.84
N ILE A 46 20.45 -10.25 -17.96
CA ILE A 46 20.97 -9.06 -17.25
C ILE A 46 22.15 -9.41 -16.35
N ASP A 47 23.23 -8.68 -16.53
CA ASP A 47 24.43 -8.74 -15.67
C ASP A 47 24.51 -7.47 -14.82
N MET A 48 23.62 -7.39 -13.82
CA MET A 48 23.56 -6.29 -12.85
C MET A 48 23.28 -6.86 -11.46
N ASN A 49 24.16 -6.55 -10.52
CA ASN A 49 23.93 -6.86 -9.11
C ASN A 49 23.27 -5.65 -8.41
N PRO A 50 22.03 -5.75 -7.88
CA PRO A 50 21.37 -4.66 -7.17
C PRO A 50 22.17 -4.12 -5.97
N ASP A 51 23.03 -4.96 -5.36
CA ASP A 51 23.81 -4.55 -4.19
C ASP A 51 24.96 -3.58 -4.51
N ASP A 52 25.26 -3.40 -5.79
CA ASP A 52 26.23 -2.39 -6.25
C ASP A 52 25.63 -0.97 -6.32
N TYR A 53 24.32 -0.83 -6.06
CA TYR A 53 23.55 0.40 -6.20
C TYR A 53 22.80 0.77 -4.92
N GLU A 54 22.71 2.06 -4.64
CA GLU A 54 21.88 2.61 -3.56
C GLU A 54 20.40 2.59 -3.96
N TRP A 55 20.11 2.87 -5.24
CA TRP A 55 18.77 2.89 -5.78
C TRP A 55 18.67 2.13 -7.10
N VAL A 56 17.59 1.42 -7.31
CA VAL A 56 17.30 0.69 -8.56
C VAL A 56 15.91 1.05 -9.07
N ILE A 57 15.85 1.81 -10.15
CA ILE A 57 14.60 2.18 -10.82
C ILE A 57 14.16 1.01 -11.71
N LEU A 58 12.97 0.47 -11.46
CA LEU A 58 12.42 -0.68 -12.19
C LEU A 58 11.31 -0.22 -13.16
N VAL A 59 11.61 -0.16 -14.45
CA VAL A 59 10.67 0.33 -15.47
C VAL A 59 9.80 -0.80 -16.02
N GLY A 60 8.51 -0.75 -15.68
CA GLY A 60 7.51 -1.70 -16.15
C GLY A 60 7.38 -2.95 -15.29
N SER A 61 6.32 -3.72 -15.56
CA SER A 61 5.91 -4.88 -14.76
C SER A 61 6.94 -6.01 -14.75
N ASP A 62 7.64 -6.24 -15.88
CA ASP A 62 8.60 -7.36 -15.96
C ASP A 62 9.83 -7.09 -15.11
N ALA A 63 10.38 -5.86 -15.15
CA ALA A 63 11.51 -5.46 -14.33
C ALA A 63 11.16 -5.52 -12.85
N MET A 64 10.00 -4.99 -12.46
CA MET A 64 9.53 -5.07 -11.08
C MET A 64 9.36 -6.51 -10.62
N LYS A 65 8.67 -7.35 -11.39
CA LYS A 65 8.43 -8.76 -11.05
C LYS A 65 9.71 -9.58 -10.94
N TYR A 66 10.73 -9.25 -11.74
CA TYR A 66 12.01 -9.97 -11.73
C TYR A 66 12.74 -9.80 -10.40
N TYR A 67 12.78 -8.57 -9.86
CA TYR A 67 13.52 -8.25 -8.64
C TYR A 67 12.67 -8.38 -7.37
N THR A 68 11.38 -7.98 -7.39
CA THR A 68 10.55 -7.85 -6.18
C THR A 68 9.45 -8.89 -6.05
N LYS A 69 9.23 -9.74 -7.10
CA LYS A 69 8.10 -10.69 -7.20
C LYS A 69 6.70 -10.05 -7.22
N LEU A 70 6.59 -8.72 -7.08
CA LEU A 70 5.33 -7.99 -7.18
C LEU A 70 4.85 -7.92 -8.64
N SER A 71 3.55 -7.80 -8.88
CA SER A 71 2.97 -7.89 -10.23
C SER A 71 2.32 -6.60 -10.73
N SER A 72 1.87 -5.70 -9.85
CA SER A 72 1.11 -4.50 -10.21
C SER A 72 1.97 -3.25 -10.21
N VAL A 73 2.71 -2.99 -11.30
CA VAL A 73 3.58 -1.80 -11.40
C VAL A 73 2.81 -0.48 -11.27
N THR A 74 1.53 -0.43 -11.62
CA THR A 74 0.71 0.79 -11.50
C THR A 74 0.47 1.14 -10.04
N GLU A 75 0.26 0.15 -9.20
CA GLU A 75 0.04 0.29 -7.76
C GLU A 75 1.30 0.75 -7.02
N TYR A 76 2.45 0.26 -7.44
CA TYR A 76 3.74 0.55 -6.81
C TYR A 76 4.54 1.66 -7.51
N SER A 77 4.00 2.29 -8.56
CA SER A 77 4.70 3.32 -9.32
C SER A 77 5.05 4.53 -8.43
N GLY A 78 6.34 4.81 -8.30
CA GLY A 78 6.86 5.88 -7.47
C GLY A 78 6.86 5.59 -5.97
N LYS A 79 6.64 4.33 -5.56
CA LYS A 79 6.77 3.89 -4.16
C LYS A 79 8.10 3.16 -3.97
N ARG A 80 8.68 3.27 -2.78
CA ARG A 80 9.82 2.46 -2.39
C ARG A 80 9.36 1.04 -2.08
N VAL A 81 10.00 0.06 -2.71
CA VAL A 81 9.75 -1.37 -2.50
C VAL A 81 11.04 -2.00 -1.98
N GLU A 82 10.93 -2.77 -0.91
CA GLU A 82 12.08 -3.24 -0.15
C GLU A 82 12.97 -2.02 0.22
N GLU A 83 14.28 -2.17 0.29
CA GLU A 83 15.13 -1.06 0.74
C GLU A 83 15.52 -0.07 -0.36
N LYS A 84 15.53 -0.51 -1.63
CA LYS A 84 16.17 0.24 -2.72
C LYS A 84 15.45 0.26 -4.06
N PHE A 85 14.37 -0.51 -4.23
CA PHE A 85 13.68 -0.60 -5.52
C PHE A 85 12.63 0.48 -5.67
N LEU A 86 12.63 1.16 -6.82
CA LEU A 86 11.71 2.24 -7.17
C LEU A 86 10.98 1.89 -8.48
N PRO A 87 9.88 1.11 -8.41
CA PRO A 87 9.10 0.76 -9.59
C PRO A 87 8.45 1.99 -10.24
N ILE A 88 8.38 1.98 -11.57
CA ILE A 88 7.64 2.97 -12.34
C ILE A 88 7.00 2.31 -13.57
N ILE A 89 5.82 2.78 -13.97
CA ILE A 89 5.18 2.30 -15.20
C ILE A 89 6.08 2.57 -16.42
N ASN A 90 5.96 1.72 -17.45
CA ASN A 90 6.69 1.96 -18.69
C ASN A 90 6.04 3.13 -19.47
N PRO A 91 6.78 4.20 -19.83
CA PRO A 91 6.21 5.34 -20.55
C PRO A 91 5.67 4.98 -21.94
N ALA A 92 6.06 3.86 -22.52
CA ALA A 92 5.45 3.36 -23.76
C ALA A 92 3.93 3.08 -23.60
N MET A 93 3.45 2.86 -22.37
CA MET A 93 2.01 2.72 -22.09
C MET A 93 1.23 4.00 -22.40
N LEU A 94 1.84 5.17 -22.32
CA LEU A 94 1.16 6.45 -22.53
C LEU A 94 0.62 6.61 -23.96
N ALA A 95 1.21 5.91 -24.92
CA ALA A 95 0.70 5.86 -26.28
C ALA A 95 -0.66 5.15 -26.42
N PHE A 96 -0.98 4.23 -25.49
CA PHE A 96 -2.20 3.42 -25.48
C PHE A 96 -3.16 3.79 -24.35
N LYS A 97 -2.64 4.38 -23.27
CA LYS A 97 -3.37 4.78 -22.06
C LYS A 97 -2.95 6.18 -21.64
N PRO A 98 -3.45 7.24 -22.30
CA PRO A 98 -3.08 8.63 -21.98
C PRO A 98 -3.39 9.03 -20.53
N GLU A 99 -4.40 8.40 -19.91
CA GLU A 99 -4.77 8.59 -18.51
C GLU A 99 -3.66 8.18 -17.53
N ALA A 100 -2.78 7.26 -17.92
CA ALA A 100 -1.62 6.86 -17.11
C ALA A 100 -0.55 7.96 -17.00
N LYS A 101 -0.68 9.08 -17.73
CA LYS A 101 0.28 10.19 -17.69
C LYS A 101 0.44 10.75 -16.27
N LYS A 102 -0.67 10.87 -15.53
CA LYS A 102 -0.63 11.35 -14.14
C LYS A 102 0.19 10.42 -13.25
N VAL A 103 0.01 9.10 -13.40
CA VAL A 103 0.77 8.09 -12.65
C VAL A 103 2.27 8.14 -13.02
N TRP A 104 2.58 8.33 -14.29
CA TRP A 104 3.96 8.48 -14.76
C TRP A 104 4.64 9.72 -14.16
N GLU A 105 4.01 10.90 -14.26
CA GLU A 105 4.60 12.15 -13.76
C GLU A 105 4.74 12.14 -12.23
N SER A 106 3.72 11.69 -11.50
CA SER A 106 3.82 11.60 -10.05
C SER A 106 4.85 10.55 -9.61
N GLY A 107 4.96 9.42 -10.34
CA GLY A 107 5.97 8.40 -10.08
C GLY A 107 7.40 8.91 -10.28
N LYS A 108 7.65 9.66 -11.36
CA LYS A 108 8.95 10.31 -11.60
C LYS A 108 9.33 11.27 -10.47
N GLN A 109 8.39 12.14 -10.09
CA GLN A 109 8.61 13.10 -9.02
C GLN A 109 8.97 12.39 -7.71
N SER A 110 8.21 11.38 -7.33
CA SER A 110 8.49 10.59 -6.13
C SER A 110 9.84 9.88 -6.16
N ILE A 111 10.26 9.34 -7.31
CA ILE A 111 11.57 8.70 -7.47
C ILE A 111 12.71 9.72 -7.25
N LEU A 112 12.59 10.91 -7.83
CA LEU A 112 13.59 11.96 -7.64
C LEU A 112 13.68 12.41 -6.18
N GLU A 113 12.53 12.55 -5.51
CA GLU A 113 12.47 12.89 -4.08
C GLU A 113 13.16 11.83 -3.21
N TYR A 114 12.97 10.52 -3.48
CA TYR A 114 13.70 9.46 -2.77
C TYR A 114 15.20 9.51 -3.01
N ILE A 115 15.63 9.68 -4.27
CA ILE A 115 17.05 9.68 -4.61
C ILE A 115 17.78 10.90 -4.05
N ASN A 116 17.08 12.04 -3.92
CA ASN A 116 17.62 13.28 -3.36
C ASN A 116 17.49 13.37 -1.83
N ASP A 117 16.97 12.32 -1.17
CA ASP A 117 16.70 12.30 0.28
C ASP A 117 15.74 13.41 0.74
N GLU A 118 14.83 13.82 -0.17
CA GLU A 118 13.81 14.84 0.10
C GLU A 118 12.49 14.23 0.57
N LYS A 119 12.34 12.91 0.45
CA LYS A 119 11.14 12.17 0.85
C LYS A 119 11.43 11.35 2.08
N GLU A 120 10.77 11.70 3.18
CA GLU A 120 10.72 10.83 4.34
C GLU A 120 9.94 9.56 3.98
N ASP A 121 10.56 8.41 4.21
CA ASP A 121 9.87 7.14 4.08
C ASP A 121 8.72 7.07 5.08
N VAL A 122 7.51 7.02 4.56
CA VAL A 122 6.47 6.32 5.28
C VAL A 122 6.80 4.83 5.10
N VAL A 123 7.70 4.33 5.91
CA VAL A 123 7.92 2.89 6.03
C VAL A 123 6.60 2.36 6.59
N ILE A 124 5.78 1.78 5.71
CA ILE A 124 4.74 0.89 6.16
C ILE A 124 5.51 -0.33 6.66
N ASP A 125 5.83 -0.32 7.94
CA ASP A 125 6.38 -1.48 8.62
C ASP A 125 5.25 -2.50 8.68
N SER A 126 5.32 -3.50 7.79
CA SER A 126 4.33 -4.59 7.75
C SER A 126 4.31 -5.43 9.03
N SER A 127 5.30 -5.24 9.93
CA SER A 127 5.32 -5.85 11.26
C SER A 127 4.27 -5.27 12.21
N ILE A 128 3.63 -4.16 11.82
CA ILE A 128 2.65 -3.43 12.65
C ILE A 128 1.19 -3.77 12.27
N ALA A 129 0.98 -4.45 11.15
CA ALA A 129 -0.34 -4.94 10.73
C ALA A 129 -0.38 -6.46 10.92
N PHE A 130 -1.22 -6.96 11.81
CA PHE A 130 -1.33 -8.38 12.14
C PHE A 130 -2.78 -8.81 12.25
N GLY A 131 -3.03 -10.12 12.09
CA GLY A 131 -4.36 -10.71 12.30
C GLY A 131 -4.49 -11.25 13.71
N ILE A 132 -5.60 -10.94 14.37
CA ILE A 132 -5.95 -11.41 15.71
C ILE A 132 -7.09 -12.40 15.61
N GLN A 133 -6.86 -13.61 16.13
CA GLN A 133 -7.83 -14.71 16.19
C GLN A 133 -7.96 -15.28 17.63
N ASP A 134 -7.56 -14.51 18.62
CA ASP A 134 -7.66 -14.83 20.04
C ASP A 134 -8.32 -13.68 20.78
N THR A 135 -9.30 -14.00 21.62
CA THR A 135 -10.12 -13.01 22.34
C THR A 135 -9.31 -12.16 23.31
N GLU A 136 -8.35 -12.74 24.03
CA GLU A 136 -7.55 -11.96 24.98
C GLU A 136 -6.59 -11.02 24.26
N GLU A 137 -5.99 -11.47 23.14
CA GLU A 137 -5.16 -10.62 22.28
C GLU A 137 -5.97 -9.47 21.69
N ALA A 138 -7.22 -9.72 21.26
CA ALA A 138 -8.14 -8.70 20.79
C ALA A 138 -8.43 -7.66 21.89
N ASN A 139 -8.74 -8.13 23.08
CA ASN A 139 -9.02 -7.28 24.24
C ASN A 139 -7.82 -6.43 24.65
N GLU A 140 -6.59 -6.99 24.63
CA GLU A 140 -5.37 -6.25 24.89
C GLU A 140 -5.12 -5.17 23.85
N PHE A 141 -5.29 -5.49 22.56
CA PHE A 141 -5.14 -4.54 21.47
C PHE A 141 -6.14 -3.37 21.58
N ILE A 142 -7.41 -3.65 21.87
CA ILE A 142 -8.44 -2.62 22.03
C ILE A 142 -8.17 -1.76 23.27
N ARG A 143 -7.73 -2.33 24.38
CA ARG A 143 -7.31 -1.58 25.59
C ARG A 143 -6.14 -0.64 25.27
N ALA A 144 -5.17 -1.10 24.48
CA ALA A 144 -4.06 -0.25 24.03
C ALA A 144 -4.57 0.91 23.15
N ALA A 145 -5.50 0.64 22.22
CA ALA A 145 -6.13 1.65 21.41
C ALA A 145 -6.91 2.69 22.24
N ILE A 146 -7.59 2.26 23.32
CA ILE A 146 -8.29 3.16 24.26
C ILE A 146 -7.30 4.05 25.01
N ALA A 147 -6.15 3.50 25.41
CA ALA A 147 -5.13 4.21 26.22
C ALA A 147 -4.28 5.18 25.38
N GLU A 148 -4.25 5.02 24.05
CA GLU A 148 -3.48 5.90 23.16
C GLU A 148 -3.97 7.35 23.26
N GLU A 149 -3.05 8.31 23.22
CA GLU A 149 -3.39 9.74 23.30
C GLU A 149 -4.09 10.29 22.03
N CYS A 150 -3.96 9.58 20.91
CA CYS A 150 -4.62 9.95 19.67
C CYS A 150 -6.14 10.00 19.84
N GLY A 151 -6.77 11.10 19.44
CA GLY A 151 -8.22 11.32 19.60
C GLY A 151 -9.10 10.60 18.58
N TYR A 152 -8.53 9.82 17.65
CA TYR A 152 -9.25 9.10 16.61
C TYR A 152 -8.69 7.69 16.38
N VAL A 153 -9.53 6.83 15.78
CA VAL A 153 -9.17 5.49 15.28
C VAL A 153 -9.74 5.33 13.88
N ALA A 154 -9.04 4.61 13.01
CA ALA A 154 -9.58 4.20 11.71
C ALA A 154 -10.21 2.81 11.82
N LEU A 155 -11.38 2.63 11.23
CA LEU A 155 -12.16 1.40 11.30
C LEU A 155 -12.74 1.06 9.93
N ASP A 156 -12.65 -0.22 9.56
CA ASP A 156 -13.21 -0.78 8.35
C ASP A 156 -13.75 -2.18 8.65
N SER A 157 -14.84 -2.60 7.99
CA SER A 157 -15.48 -3.89 8.23
C SER A 157 -15.35 -4.83 7.02
N GLU A 158 -14.97 -6.08 7.26
CA GLU A 158 -15.00 -7.15 6.28
C GLU A 158 -16.28 -7.96 6.43
N THR A 159 -17.01 -8.13 5.33
CA THR A 159 -18.34 -8.71 5.34
C THR A 159 -18.57 -9.74 4.25
N THR A 160 -19.52 -10.66 4.43
CA THR A 160 -19.88 -11.67 3.42
C THR A 160 -20.86 -11.16 2.36
N GLY A 161 -21.40 -9.96 2.50
CA GLY A 161 -22.40 -9.40 1.61
C GLY A 161 -22.48 -7.89 1.66
N LEU A 162 -23.33 -7.30 0.82
CA LEU A 162 -23.52 -5.86 0.73
C LEU A 162 -24.57 -5.30 1.71
N TYR A 163 -25.40 -6.19 2.28
CA TYR A 163 -26.49 -5.81 3.15
C TYR A 163 -26.43 -6.60 4.45
N PRO A 164 -26.59 -5.96 5.62
CA PRO A 164 -26.50 -6.63 6.93
C PRO A 164 -27.49 -7.79 7.12
N ARG A 165 -28.64 -7.75 6.44
CA ARG A 165 -29.65 -8.81 6.53
C ARG A 165 -29.29 -10.10 5.78
N ASP A 166 -28.47 -9.96 4.75
CA ASP A 166 -28.12 -11.04 3.81
C ASP A 166 -26.68 -11.53 4.02
N GLY A 167 -25.96 -10.90 4.92
CA GLY A 167 -24.56 -11.19 5.23
C GLY A 167 -24.26 -11.07 6.72
N TYR A 168 -23.03 -11.41 7.07
CA TYR A 168 -22.47 -11.24 8.39
C TYR A 168 -21.09 -10.61 8.32
N MET A 169 -20.64 -10.06 9.43
CA MET A 169 -19.31 -9.47 9.55
C MET A 169 -18.30 -10.59 9.85
N LEU A 170 -17.22 -10.62 9.07
CA LEU A 170 -16.12 -11.57 9.23
C LEU A 170 -15.08 -11.06 10.21
N GLY A 171 -14.84 -9.77 10.19
CA GLY A 171 -13.85 -9.13 11.04
C GLY A 171 -13.84 -7.63 10.84
N ILE A 172 -12.98 -6.97 11.59
CA ILE A 172 -12.74 -5.53 11.53
C ILE A 172 -11.27 -5.25 11.36
N SER A 173 -10.96 -4.26 10.55
CA SER A 173 -9.63 -3.66 10.50
C SER A 173 -9.65 -2.40 11.37
N LEU A 174 -8.92 -2.42 12.47
CA LEU A 174 -8.83 -1.32 13.44
C LEU A 174 -7.40 -0.80 13.49
N ALA A 175 -7.22 0.51 13.30
CA ALA A 175 -5.93 1.16 13.46
C ALA A 175 -6.01 2.36 14.38
N TYR A 176 -5.05 2.49 15.28
CA TYR A 176 -4.87 3.65 16.13
C TYR A 176 -3.45 4.19 15.97
N ASN A 177 -3.32 5.51 15.86
CA ASN A 177 -2.11 6.21 15.42
C ASN A 177 -1.60 5.75 14.03
N ASN A 178 -0.41 6.19 13.61
CA ASN A 178 0.16 5.85 12.31
C ASN A 178 1.03 4.58 12.33
N LYS A 179 0.99 3.80 13.41
CA LYS A 179 1.92 2.69 13.63
C LYS A 179 1.25 1.35 13.88
N PHE A 180 0.06 1.34 14.47
CA PHE A 180 -0.57 0.10 14.91
C PHE A 180 -1.94 -0.11 14.27
N GLY A 181 -2.07 -1.23 13.59
CA GLY A 181 -3.32 -1.71 13.00
C GLY A 181 -3.42 -3.22 13.07
N ALA A 182 -4.61 -3.73 13.31
CA ALA A 182 -4.89 -5.15 13.31
C ALA A 182 -6.20 -5.46 12.57
N TYR A 183 -6.24 -6.62 11.95
CA TYR A 183 -7.48 -7.27 11.59
C TYR A 183 -7.91 -8.17 12.77
N ILE A 184 -9.10 -7.96 13.29
CA ILE A 184 -9.66 -8.74 14.39
C ILE A 184 -10.85 -9.54 13.84
N ASP A 185 -10.76 -10.87 13.93
CA ASP A 185 -11.81 -11.78 13.54
C ASP A 185 -13.02 -11.62 14.49
N THR A 186 -14.24 -11.58 13.96
CA THR A 186 -15.46 -11.48 14.81
C THR A 186 -15.69 -12.72 15.65
N ASP A 187 -15.09 -13.86 15.35
CA ASP A 187 -15.09 -15.04 16.21
C ASP A 187 -14.40 -14.79 17.57
N CYS A 188 -13.60 -13.72 17.68
CA CYS A 188 -12.98 -13.26 18.94
C CYS A 188 -13.89 -12.39 19.79
N PHE A 189 -15.07 -11.97 19.29
CA PHE A 189 -15.94 -11.04 20.01
C PHE A 189 -16.75 -11.77 21.08
N ASP A 190 -16.40 -11.49 22.32
CA ASP A 190 -17.22 -11.83 23.50
C ASP A 190 -17.82 -10.55 24.10
N ASP A 191 -18.58 -10.71 25.19
CA ASP A 191 -19.23 -9.59 25.89
C ASP A 191 -18.21 -8.49 26.32
N GLU A 192 -16.98 -8.89 26.69
CA GLU A 192 -15.92 -7.96 27.08
C GLU A 192 -15.34 -7.23 25.87
N THR A 193 -15.11 -7.94 24.77
CA THR A 193 -14.62 -7.35 23.52
C THR A 193 -15.61 -6.31 22.99
N GLU A 194 -16.91 -6.66 22.96
CA GLU A 194 -17.95 -5.71 22.53
C GLU A 194 -18.03 -4.50 23.45
N ARG A 195 -17.93 -4.69 24.76
CA ARG A 195 -17.90 -3.60 25.74
C ARG A 195 -16.69 -2.67 25.52
N LEU A 196 -15.51 -3.24 25.28
CA LEU A 196 -14.28 -2.47 25.02
C LEU A 196 -14.36 -1.70 23.69
N LEU A 197 -14.90 -2.30 22.64
CA LEU A 197 -15.12 -1.62 21.37
C LEU A 197 -16.07 -0.43 21.53
N GLN A 198 -17.20 -0.61 22.24
CA GLN A 198 -18.11 0.50 22.50
C GLN A 198 -17.43 1.60 23.33
N GLU A 199 -16.63 1.24 24.34
CA GLU A 199 -15.85 2.20 25.12
C GLU A 199 -14.86 2.99 24.25
N LEU A 200 -14.20 2.31 23.31
CA LEU A 200 -13.30 2.95 22.34
C LEU A 200 -14.05 3.97 21.47
N PHE A 201 -15.21 3.58 20.93
CA PHE A 201 -16.03 4.43 20.05
C PHE A 201 -16.68 5.61 20.81
N ASP A 202 -16.94 5.45 22.10
CA ASP A 202 -17.43 6.54 22.95
C ASP A 202 -16.34 7.59 23.27
N LYS A 203 -15.08 7.15 23.34
CA LYS A 203 -13.95 8.00 23.70
C LYS A 203 -13.23 8.67 22.53
N LYS A 204 -13.29 8.06 21.35
CA LYS A 204 -12.54 8.49 20.17
C LYS A 204 -13.44 8.70 18.96
N ALA A 205 -13.06 9.65 18.11
CA ALA A 205 -13.69 9.78 16.80
C ALA A 205 -13.30 8.60 15.91
N VAL A 206 -14.26 7.95 15.29
CA VAL A 206 -14.03 6.83 14.38
C VAL A 206 -13.99 7.32 12.95
N VAL A 207 -12.91 7.04 12.25
CA VAL A 207 -12.70 7.43 10.85
C VAL A 207 -13.01 6.24 9.95
N PHE A 208 -13.95 6.43 9.04
CA PHE A 208 -14.37 5.45 8.04
C PHE A 208 -14.05 5.91 6.61
N HIS A 209 -14.16 4.99 5.68
CA HIS A 209 -14.31 5.31 4.25
C HIS A 209 -15.63 4.72 3.75
N ASN A 210 -16.66 5.55 3.46
CA ASN A 210 -18.04 5.16 3.22
C ASN A 210 -18.74 4.66 4.49
N ALA A 211 -18.68 5.44 5.56
CA ALA A 211 -19.20 5.13 6.91
C ALA A 211 -20.58 4.48 6.95
N LYS A 212 -21.47 4.84 6.02
CA LYS A 212 -22.82 4.30 5.94
C LYS A 212 -22.84 2.77 5.80
N PHE A 213 -21.88 2.21 5.08
CA PHE A 213 -21.78 0.76 4.90
C PHE A 213 -21.40 0.07 6.20
N ASP A 214 -20.31 0.47 6.80
CA ASP A 214 -19.77 -0.14 8.02
C ASP A 214 -20.72 0.01 9.21
N MET A 215 -21.19 1.24 9.44
CA MET A 215 -22.11 1.53 10.55
C MET A 215 -23.40 0.71 10.47
N ALA A 216 -23.91 0.40 9.26
CA ALA A 216 -25.10 -0.43 9.10
C ALA A 216 -24.84 -1.87 9.55
N PHE A 217 -23.67 -2.44 9.29
CA PHE A 217 -23.28 -3.76 9.76
C PHE A 217 -23.04 -3.78 11.27
N PHE A 218 -22.33 -2.81 11.81
CA PHE A 218 -22.07 -2.68 13.23
C PHE A 218 -23.36 -2.51 14.06
N GLU A 219 -24.26 -1.65 13.61
CA GLU A 219 -25.54 -1.45 14.30
C GLU A 219 -26.42 -2.71 14.26
N TYR A 220 -26.47 -3.37 13.09
CA TYR A 220 -27.33 -4.55 12.91
C TYR A 220 -26.87 -5.77 13.71
N HIS A 221 -25.55 -6.05 13.72
CA HIS A 221 -25.02 -7.27 14.32
C HIS A 221 -24.61 -7.11 15.79
N PHE A 222 -24.11 -5.91 16.18
CA PHE A 222 -23.51 -5.67 17.51
C PHE A 222 -24.17 -4.52 18.28
N HIS A 223 -25.09 -3.79 17.68
CA HIS A 223 -25.74 -2.62 18.26
C HIS A 223 -24.79 -1.48 18.67
N PHE A 224 -23.62 -1.41 18.05
CA PHE A 224 -22.64 -0.35 18.32
C PHE A 224 -23.16 1.02 17.88
N ARG A 225 -22.73 2.04 18.62
CA ARG A 225 -23.00 3.45 18.35
C ARG A 225 -21.69 4.20 18.15
N PHE A 226 -21.72 5.17 17.29
CA PHE A 226 -20.58 6.02 16.95
C PHE A 226 -20.92 7.48 17.21
N PRO A 227 -20.76 7.96 18.48
CA PRO A 227 -21.12 9.33 18.85
C PRO A 227 -20.35 10.39 18.08
N GLN A 228 -19.10 10.08 17.69
CA GLN A 228 -18.24 10.91 16.88
C GLN A 228 -17.63 10.07 15.76
N PHE A 229 -17.88 10.46 14.52
CA PHE A 229 -17.29 9.79 13.38
C PHE A 229 -16.99 10.77 12.25
N GLU A 230 -16.05 10.40 11.40
CA GLU A 230 -15.68 11.10 10.17
C GLU A 230 -15.74 10.12 9.00
N ASP A 231 -16.13 10.62 7.84
CA ASP A 231 -16.18 9.83 6.60
C ASP A 231 -15.26 10.46 5.56
N THR A 232 -14.16 9.79 5.28
CA THR A 232 -13.17 10.27 4.30
C THR A 232 -13.72 10.36 2.88
N MET A 233 -14.82 9.65 2.56
CA MET A 233 -15.50 9.75 1.28
C MET A 233 -16.21 11.12 1.13
N LEU A 234 -16.58 11.77 2.23
CA LEU A 234 -17.29 13.06 2.25
C LEU A 234 -16.35 14.26 2.43
N LEU A 235 -15.06 14.05 2.67
CA LEU A 235 -14.07 15.10 2.89
C LEU A 235 -13.49 15.70 1.59
N HIS A 236 -14.02 15.33 0.43
CA HIS A 236 -13.57 15.80 -0.90
C HIS A 236 -14.55 16.80 -1.53
#